data_d1d47ed0738b1dbbfa327d6f846693bf
#
_entry.id   d1d47ed0738b1dbbfa327d6f846693bf
#
_cell.length_a   1.000
_cell.length_b   1.000
_cell.length_c   1.000
_cell.angle_alpha   90.00
_cell.angle_beta   90.00
_cell.angle_gamma   90.00
#
_symmetry.space_group_name_H-M   'P 1'
#
loop_
_entity.id
_entity.type
_entity.pdbx_description
1 polymer ?
#
loop_
_entity_poly.entity_id
_entity_poly.type
_entity_poly.pdbx_seq_one_letter_code
_entity_poly.pdbx_strand_id
1 'polypeptide(L)'
;MGQPSITEIEANLKDWNLLKQLPQRVGSFQLVPGTGIKGQILNIAAYVNEAALCRLDLTYTAETFDYVPVKTVGLHVFRDERLFYRDKEQFATMFLADLPRLIGEIDMEQPHCMNYEARPLGFEKWDYWRGLPKQMGDFELFITPDKPLAYLNGSYIFLDYTDFKHGNQVYFAYNIYRNELFAEKKHEYFPLTTNVFDVPKSVKDEHKLDVLSELLKAHLQTTMAELEKK
;
A
#
# COMPACT_ATOMS: atom_id res chain seq x y z
N MET A 1 -32.42 -9.63 17.26
CA MET A 1 -31.18 -10.30 17.70
C MET A 1 -30.08 -9.27 17.69
N GLY A 2 -29.28 -9.18 18.77
CA GLY A 2 -28.10 -8.30 18.79
C GLY A 2 -27.05 -8.82 17.80
N GLN A 3 -26.19 -7.93 17.34
CA GLN A 3 -25.07 -8.34 16.47
C GLN A 3 -24.05 -9.14 17.30
N PRO A 4 -23.41 -10.19 16.71
CA PRO A 4 -22.45 -11.01 17.42
C PRO A 4 -21.22 -10.19 17.82
N SER A 5 -20.69 -10.46 19.00
CA SER A 5 -19.41 -9.88 19.43
C SER A 5 -18.24 -10.41 18.59
N ILE A 6 -17.14 -9.69 18.56
CA ILE A 6 -15.94 -10.11 17.81
C ILE A 6 -15.39 -11.45 18.31
N THR A 7 -15.54 -11.75 19.60
CA THR A 7 -15.14 -13.03 20.20
C THR A 7 -16.04 -14.18 19.75
N GLU A 8 -17.36 -13.95 19.59
CA GLU A 8 -18.28 -14.93 19.01
C GLU A 8 -17.96 -15.19 17.55
N ILE A 9 -17.62 -14.16 16.78
CA ILE A 9 -17.14 -14.30 15.40
C ILE A 9 -15.87 -15.15 15.36
N GLU A 10 -14.87 -14.84 16.17
CA GLU A 10 -13.62 -15.63 16.25
C GLU A 10 -13.91 -17.12 16.55
N ALA A 11 -14.78 -17.40 17.52
CA ALA A 11 -15.17 -18.77 17.84
C ALA A 11 -15.82 -19.48 16.64
N ASN A 12 -16.70 -18.78 15.91
CA ASN A 12 -17.40 -19.32 14.74
C ASN A 12 -16.51 -19.53 13.51
N LEU A 13 -15.30 -18.94 13.48
CA LEU A 13 -14.35 -19.07 12.38
C LEU A 13 -13.33 -20.21 12.58
N LYS A 14 -13.26 -20.84 13.76
CA LYS A 14 -12.30 -21.94 14.03
C LYS A 14 -12.40 -23.08 13.04
N ASP A 15 -13.64 -23.43 12.63
CA ASP A 15 -13.92 -24.49 11.67
C ASP A 15 -14.30 -23.95 10.28
N TRP A 16 -13.99 -22.70 10.00
CA TRP A 16 -14.33 -22.11 8.73
C TRP A 16 -13.62 -22.83 7.58
N ASN A 17 -14.41 -23.31 6.63
CA ASN A 17 -13.91 -24.12 5.51
C ASN A 17 -12.90 -23.38 4.64
N LEU A 18 -13.00 -22.05 4.54
CA LEU A 18 -12.02 -21.22 3.83
C LEU A 18 -10.59 -21.52 4.31
N LEU A 19 -10.34 -21.59 5.62
CA LEU A 19 -9.00 -21.79 6.17
C LEU A 19 -8.35 -23.11 5.73
N LYS A 20 -9.17 -24.14 5.42
CA LYS A 20 -8.70 -25.43 4.90
C LYS A 20 -8.40 -25.39 3.39
N GLN A 21 -8.98 -24.42 2.67
CA GLN A 21 -8.84 -24.27 1.23
C GLN A 21 -7.72 -23.31 0.84
N LEU A 22 -7.24 -22.47 1.79
CA LEU A 22 -6.15 -21.55 1.54
C LEU A 22 -4.86 -22.31 1.18
N PRO A 23 -4.23 -22.05 0.03
CA PRO A 23 -2.95 -22.64 -0.29
C PRO A 23 -1.87 -22.15 0.68
N GLN A 24 -0.97 -23.05 1.08
CA GLN A 24 0.12 -22.72 2.02
C GLN A 24 1.07 -21.67 1.47
N ARG A 25 1.12 -21.52 0.14
CA ARG A 25 1.98 -20.54 -0.53
C ARG A 25 1.33 -20.02 -1.81
N VAL A 26 1.49 -18.71 -2.07
CA VAL A 26 1.10 -18.06 -3.32
C VAL A 26 2.28 -17.18 -3.77
N GLY A 27 2.95 -17.54 -4.86
CA GLY A 27 4.18 -16.87 -5.28
C GLY A 27 5.26 -16.92 -4.21
N SER A 28 5.79 -15.77 -3.83
CA SER A 28 6.77 -15.58 -2.76
C SER A 28 6.14 -15.48 -1.35
N PHE A 29 4.80 -15.42 -1.25
CA PHE A 29 4.08 -15.26 0.01
C PHE A 29 3.75 -16.60 0.67
N GLN A 30 3.93 -16.66 1.98
CA GLN A 30 3.61 -17.81 2.81
C GLN A 30 2.38 -17.52 3.67
N LEU A 31 1.46 -18.50 3.76
CA LEU A 31 0.33 -18.43 4.67
C LEU A 31 0.81 -18.60 6.11
N VAL A 32 0.39 -17.69 6.97
CA VAL A 32 0.63 -17.74 8.42
C VAL A 32 -0.69 -17.58 9.18
N PRO A 33 -0.80 -18.14 10.41
CA PRO A 33 -1.95 -17.91 11.26
C PRO A 33 -2.17 -16.43 11.53
N GLY A 34 -3.42 -16.02 11.71
CA GLY A 34 -3.75 -14.68 12.15
C GLY A 34 -3.30 -14.38 13.58
N THR A 35 -3.17 -13.11 13.87
CA THR A 35 -2.74 -12.62 15.19
C THR A 35 -3.88 -12.51 16.21
N GLY A 36 -5.12 -12.91 15.82
CA GLY A 36 -6.29 -12.81 16.66
C GLY A 36 -6.87 -11.39 16.75
N ILE A 37 -7.53 -11.10 17.86
CA ILE A 37 -8.25 -9.83 18.06
C ILE A 37 -7.29 -8.74 18.53
N LYS A 38 -7.34 -7.59 17.81
CA LYS A 38 -6.69 -6.34 18.22
C LYS A 38 -7.69 -5.19 18.09
N GLY A 39 -8.20 -4.70 19.21
CA GLY A 39 -9.27 -3.69 19.23
C GLY A 39 -10.55 -4.21 18.57
N GLN A 40 -11.00 -3.55 17.51
CA GLN A 40 -12.20 -3.89 16.74
C GLN A 40 -11.88 -4.77 15.51
N ILE A 41 -10.65 -5.23 15.34
CA ILE A 41 -10.21 -6.02 14.18
C ILE A 41 -9.79 -7.41 14.65
N LEU A 42 -10.34 -8.44 14.00
CA LEU A 42 -9.89 -9.82 14.09
C LEU A 42 -9.04 -10.12 12.85
N ASN A 43 -7.77 -10.43 13.06
CA ASN A 43 -6.88 -10.95 12.03
C ASN A 43 -6.99 -12.48 12.02
N ILE A 44 -7.53 -13.03 10.94
CA ILE A 44 -7.91 -14.44 10.81
C ILE A 44 -6.75 -15.27 10.27
N ALA A 45 -6.09 -14.78 9.22
CA ALA A 45 -4.93 -15.39 8.60
C ALA A 45 -4.18 -14.32 7.79
N ALA A 46 -2.96 -14.59 7.36
CA ALA A 46 -2.26 -13.68 6.48
C ALA A 46 -1.34 -14.43 5.50
N TYR A 47 -1.11 -13.83 4.35
CA TYR A 47 -0.01 -14.14 3.44
C TYR A 47 1.10 -13.13 3.63
N VAL A 48 2.32 -13.59 3.89
CA VAL A 48 3.46 -12.74 4.23
C VAL A 48 4.65 -13.02 3.34
N ASN A 49 5.26 -11.97 2.82
CA ASN A 49 6.62 -11.96 2.28
C ASN A 49 7.46 -11.00 3.13
N GLU A 50 8.16 -11.53 4.13
CA GLU A 50 8.95 -10.71 5.07
C GLU A 50 10.12 -10.00 4.37
N ALA A 51 10.73 -10.64 3.39
CA ALA A 51 11.87 -10.07 2.66
C ALA A 51 11.47 -8.83 1.85
N ALA A 52 10.25 -8.80 1.31
CA ALA A 52 9.71 -7.68 0.56
C ALA A 52 8.90 -6.70 1.44
N LEU A 53 8.76 -6.97 2.74
CA LEU A 53 7.92 -6.21 3.67
C LEU A 53 6.46 -6.10 3.19
N CYS A 54 5.94 -7.19 2.59
CA CYS A 54 4.61 -7.24 2.03
C CYS A 54 3.72 -8.23 2.76
N ARG A 55 2.44 -7.87 2.95
CA ARG A 55 1.49 -8.69 3.70
C ARG A 55 0.06 -8.48 3.20
N LEU A 56 -0.69 -9.56 3.07
CA LEU A 56 -2.14 -9.57 2.84
C LEU A 56 -2.83 -10.22 4.03
N ASP A 57 -3.48 -9.43 4.86
CA ASP A 57 -4.25 -9.90 6.00
C ASP A 57 -5.69 -10.19 5.61
N LEU A 58 -6.19 -11.32 6.05
CA LEU A 58 -7.60 -11.69 6.03
C LEU A 58 -8.22 -11.24 7.35
N THR A 59 -9.07 -10.24 7.31
CA THR A 59 -9.59 -9.62 8.54
C THR A 59 -11.12 -9.58 8.60
N TYR A 60 -11.64 -9.49 9.83
CA TYR A 60 -13.00 -9.06 10.12
C TYR A 60 -12.95 -7.80 10.98
N THR A 61 -13.80 -6.81 10.68
CA THR A 61 -13.92 -5.59 11.49
C THR A 61 -15.29 -5.54 12.16
N ALA A 62 -15.29 -5.43 13.50
CA ALA A 62 -16.51 -5.34 14.28
C ALA A 62 -17.18 -3.97 14.21
N GLU A 63 -16.49 -2.96 13.71
CA GLU A 63 -17.03 -1.62 13.55
C GLU A 63 -18.07 -1.55 12.41
N THR A 64 -17.79 -2.21 11.30
CA THR A 64 -18.65 -2.24 10.10
C THR A 64 -19.29 -3.60 9.85
N PHE A 65 -18.86 -4.63 10.60
CA PHE A 65 -19.29 -6.04 10.49
C PHE A 65 -18.92 -6.68 9.15
N ASP A 66 -17.77 -6.28 8.58
CA ASP A 66 -17.32 -6.74 7.29
C ASP A 66 -16.07 -7.61 7.39
N TYR A 67 -16.01 -8.63 6.54
CA TYR A 67 -14.78 -9.32 6.16
C TYR A 67 -14.09 -8.50 5.08
N VAL A 68 -12.80 -8.24 5.24
CA VAL A 68 -12.05 -7.39 4.31
C VAL A 68 -10.57 -7.77 4.28
N PRO A 69 -9.94 -7.87 3.09
CA PRO A 69 -8.50 -8.01 3.00
C PRO A 69 -7.81 -6.66 3.27
N VAL A 70 -6.77 -6.71 4.08
CA VAL A 70 -5.90 -5.56 4.35
C VAL A 70 -4.54 -5.83 3.73
N LYS A 71 -4.07 -4.91 2.90
CA LYS A 71 -2.78 -4.94 2.23
C LYS A 71 -1.79 -4.09 3.00
N THR A 72 -0.59 -4.61 3.17
CA THR A 72 0.55 -3.87 3.72
C THR A 72 1.72 -4.00 2.75
N VAL A 73 2.31 -2.87 2.37
CA VAL A 73 3.55 -2.78 1.60
C VAL A 73 4.44 -1.74 2.28
N GLY A 74 5.47 -2.21 2.97
CA GLY A 74 6.27 -1.36 3.84
C GLY A 74 5.41 -0.69 4.93
N LEU A 75 5.36 0.64 4.93
CA LEU A 75 4.52 1.43 5.85
C LEU A 75 3.14 1.80 5.26
N HIS A 76 2.84 1.37 4.04
CA HIS A 76 1.53 1.59 3.43
C HIS A 76 0.56 0.48 3.85
N VAL A 77 -0.50 0.84 4.57
CA VAL A 77 -1.56 -0.09 4.99
C VAL A 77 -2.89 0.41 4.45
N PHE A 78 -3.58 -0.43 3.70
CA PHE A 78 -4.84 -0.07 3.08
C PHE A 78 -5.76 -1.28 2.89
N ARG A 79 -7.08 -1.03 2.86
CA ARG A 79 -8.12 -2.05 2.66
C ARG A 79 -8.44 -2.16 1.18
N ASP A 80 -8.72 -3.38 0.71
CA ASP A 80 -9.26 -3.57 -0.64
C ASP A 80 -10.77 -3.42 -0.62
N GLU A 81 -11.26 -2.23 -0.98
CA GLU A 81 -12.69 -1.88 -0.94
C GLU A 81 -13.56 -2.71 -1.89
N ARG A 82 -12.96 -3.44 -2.84
CA ARG A 82 -13.68 -4.32 -3.77
C ARG A 82 -14.18 -5.60 -3.09
N LEU A 83 -13.64 -5.93 -1.91
CA LEU A 83 -13.90 -7.17 -1.18
C LEU A 83 -14.42 -6.90 0.24
N PHE A 84 -15.42 -6.03 0.38
CA PHE A 84 -16.14 -5.80 1.63
C PHE A 84 -17.41 -6.65 1.65
N TYR A 85 -17.45 -7.67 2.50
CA TYR A 85 -18.59 -8.60 2.60
C TYR A 85 -18.97 -8.84 4.05
N ARG A 86 -20.27 -8.78 4.35
CA ARG A 86 -20.83 -9.20 5.66
C ARG A 86 -21.03 -10.69 5.75
N ASP A 87 -21.35 -11.32 4.64
CA ASP A 87 -21.52 -12.77 4.55
C ASP A 87 -20.16 -13.45 4.37
N LYS A 88 -19.82 -14.34 5.30
CA LYS A 88 -18.51 -15.01 5.33
C LYS A 88 -18.30 -15.98 4.16
N GLU A 89 -19.36 -16.63 3.68
CA GLU A 89 -19.23 -17.62 2.59
C GLU A 89 -19.12 -16.91 1.24
N GLN A 90 -19.84 -15.80 1.06
CA GLN A 90 -19.68 -14.94 -0.09
C GLN A 90 -18.25 -14.34 -0.12
N PHE A 91 -17.79 -13.83 1.02
CA PHE A 91 -16.42 -13.35 1.14
C PHE A 91 -15.40 -14.45 0.80
N ALA A 92 -15.56 -15.67 1.35
CA ALA A 92 -14.67 -16.79 1.09
C ALA A 92 -14.55 -17.09 -0.42
N THR A 93 -15.70 -17.15 -1.11
CA THR A 93 -15.77 -17.43 -2.53
C THR A 93 -15.00 -16.37 -3.34
N MET A 94 -15.25 -15.09 -3.05
CA MET A 94 -14.63 -13.98 -3.76
C MET A 94 -13.14 -13.85 -3.43
N PHE A 95 -12.77 -14.04 -2.16
CA PHE A 95 -11.39 -13.98 -1.72
C PHE A 95 -10.52 -15.07 -2.38
N LEU A 96 -11.01 -16.31 -2.44
CA LEU A 96 -10.30 -17.42 -3.09
C LEU A 96 -10.12 -17.18 -4.60
N ALA A 97 -11.17 -16.66 -5.26
CA ALA A 97 -11.10 -16.35 -6.69
C ALA A 97 -10.09 -15.24 -6.99
N ASP A 98 -10.01 -14.24 -6.10
CA ASP A 98 -9.18 -13.06 -6.26
C ASP A 98 -7.77 -13.18 -5.65
N LEU A 99 -7.50 -14.20 -4.86
CA LEU A 99 -6.25 -14.34 -4.10
C LEU A 99 -4.98 -14.16 -4.95
N PRO A 100 -4.85 -14.75 -6.16
CA PRO A 100 -3.67 -14.53 -7.01
C PRO A 100 -3.50 -13.06 -7.41
N ARG A 101 -4.60 -12.36 -7.71
CA ARG A 101 -4.60 -10.93 -8.05
C ARG A 101 -4.23 -10.07 -6.86
N LEU A 102 -4.82 -10.34 -5.68
CA LEU A 102 -4.54 -9.62 -4.44
C LEU A 102 -3.05 -9.68 -4.06
N ILE A 103 -2.46 -10.87 -4.17
CA ILE A 103 -1.02 -11.08 -3.96
C ILE A 103 -0.22 -10.38 -5.05
N GLY A 104 -0.57 -10.54 -6.33
CA GLY A 104 0.14 -9.92 -7.44
C GLY A 104 0.19 -8.39 -7.34
N GLU A 105 -0.84 -7.75 -6.79
CA GLU A 105 -0.90 -6.29 -6.61
C GLU A 105 0.04 -5.75 -5.52
N ILE A 106 0.55 -6.60 -4.63
CA ILE A 106 1.48 -6.23 -3.54
C ILE A 106 2.83 -6.96 -3.63
N ASP A 107 3.05 -7.79 -4.66
CA ASP A 107 4.30 -8.53 -4.85
C ASP A 107 5.38 -7.61 -5.42
N MET A 108 6.06 -6.88 -4.54
CA MET A 108 7.12 -5.94 -4.92
C MET A 108 8.37 -6.61 -5.50
N GLU A 109 8.45 -7.94 -5.54
CA GLU A 109 9.51 -8.67 -6.26
C GLU A 109 9.24 -8.75 -7.77
N GLN A 110 7.99 -8.53 -8.19
CA GLN A 110 7.60 -8.54 -9.60
C GLN A 110 7.49 -7.11 -10.15
N PRO A 111 7.86 -6.89 -11.42
CA PRO A 111 7.62 -5.62 -12.07
C PRO A 111 6.13 -5.31 -12.15
N HIS A 112 5.76 -4.08 -11.81
CA HIS A 112 4.40 -3.57 -11.99
C HIS A 112 4.40 -2.48 -13.05
N CYS A 113 3.26 -2.33 -13.73
CA CYS A 113 3.05 -1.22 -14.66
C CYS A 113 1.94 -0.33 -14.10
N MET A 114 2.14 0.98 -14.16
CA MET A 114 1.03 1.89 -13.95
C MET A 114 -0.03 1.67 -15.02
N ASN A 115 -1.27 1.98 -14.65
CA ASN A 115 -2.37 1.96 -15.60
C ASN A 115 -2.05 2.81 -16.84
N TYR A 116 -2.61 2.41 -17.95
CA TYR A 116 -2.35 3.06 -19.24
C TYR A 116 -2.77 4.54 -19.23
N GLU A 117 -3.70 4.96 -18.36
CA GLU A 117 -4.07 6.36 -18.16
C GLU A 117 -2.92 7.25 -17.67
N ALA A 118 -1.89 6.67 -17.08
CA ALA A 118 -0.68 7.40 -16.67
C ALA A 118 0.33 7.62 -17.82
N ARG A 119 0.12 7.03 -19.00
CA ARG A 119 1.01 7.16 -20.16
C ARG A 119 1.30 8.60 -20.60
N PRO A 120 0.33 9.55 -20.58
CA PRO A 120 0.60 10.93 -20.96
C PRO A 120 1.70 11.60 -20.13
N LEU A 121 1.93 11.13 -18.90
CA LEU A 121 3.00 11.63 -18.03
C LEU A 121 4.39 11.15 -18.44
N GLY A 122 4.50 10.05 -19.18
CA GLY A 122 5.77 9.52 -19.68
C GLY A 122 6.64 8.86 -18.61
N PHE A 123 6.06 8.20 -17.61
CA PHE A 123 6.82 7.52 -16.54
C PHE A 123 7.88 6.56 -17.08
N GLU A 124 7.60 5.86 -18.18
CA GLU A 124 8.55 4.94 -18.82
C GLU A 124 9.80 5.63 -19.38
N LYS A 125 9.75 6.93 -19.57
CA LYS A 125 10.88 7.76 -20.07
C LYS A 125 11.50 8.62 -18.97
N TRP A 126 10.92 8.61 -17.78
CA TRP A 126 11.40 9.40 -16.66
C TRP A 126 12.58 8.69 -15.97
N ASP A 127 13.79 8.99 -16.41
CA ASP A 127 15.00 8.37 -15.89
C ASP A 127 15.61 9.07 -14.67
N TYR A 128 15.15 10.26 -14.30
CA TYR A 128 15.69 11.05 -13.19
C TYR A 128 15.76 10.23 -11.88
N TRP A 129 14.73 9.42 -11.58
CA TRP A 129 14.67 8.62 -10.37
C TRP A 129 15.80 7.59 -10.25
N ARG A 130 16.38 7.13 -11.39
CA ARG A 130 17.50 6.17 -11.40
C ARG A 130 18.79 6.77 -10.83
N GLY A 131 18.91 8.10 -10.87
CA GLY A 131 20.02 8.85 -10.27
C GLY A 131 19.81 9.19 -8.79
N LEU A 132 18.62 8.92 -8.23
CA LEU A 132 18.36 9.19 -6.83
C LEU A 132 19.14 8.23 -5.93
N PRO A 133 19.66 8.69 -4.78
CA PRO A 133 20.34 7.84 -3.82
C PRO A 133 19.41 6.71 -3.33
N LYS A 134 19.93 5.49 -3.24
CA LYS A 134 19.18 4.37 -2.65
C LYS A 134 18.95 4.55 -1.15
N GLN A 135 19.79 5.34 -0.50
CA GLN A 135 19.69 5.66 0.91
C GLN A 135 20.06 7.12 1.17
N MET A 136 19.30 7.78 2.04
CA MET A 136 19.50 9.17 2.48
C MET A 136 19.25 9.23 4.00
N GLY A 137 20.33 9.30 4.82
CA GLY A 137 20.19 9.14 6.26
C GLY A 137 19.63 7.76 6.62
N ASP A 138 18.60 7.74 7.43
CA ASP A 138 17.88 6.51 7.81
C ASP A 138 16.79 6.09 6.77
N PHE A 139 16.55 6.93 5.75
CA PHE A 139 15.58 6.63 4.69
C PHE A 139 16.18 5.76 3.59
N GLU A 140 15.46 4.73 3.17
CA GLU A 140 15.76 3.94 1.99
C GLU A 140 14.73 4.14 0.87
N LEU A 141 15.17 4.12 -0.38
CA LEU A 141 14.30 4.17 -1.56
C LEU A 141 13.59 2.82 -1.71
N PHE A 142 12.33 2.76 -1.29
CA PHE A 142 11.57 1.52 -1.16
C PHE A 142 10.67 1.24 -2.36
N ILE A 143 9.88 2.22 -2.82
CA ILE A 143 9.07 2.12 -4.03
C ILE A 143 9.69 2.97 -5.13
N THR A 144 9.71 2.42 -6.35
CA THR A 144 10.29 3.06 -7.54
C THR A 144 9.33 2.98 -8.73
N PRO A 145 9.48 3.84 -9.75
CA PRO A 145 8.57 3.89 -10.89
C PRO A 145 8.47 2.62 -11.73
N ASP A 146 9.44 1.72 -11.65
CA ASP A 146 9.38 0.39 -12.28
C ASP A 146 8.59 -0.63 -11.45
N LYS A 147 8.27 -0.32 -10.19
CA LYS A 147 7.47 -1.13 -9.28
C LYS A 147 6.47 -0.27 -8.49
N PRO A 148 5.59 0.48 -9.17
CA PRO A 148 4.62 1.34 -8.50
C PRO A 148 3.59 0.52 -7.76
N LEU A 149 3.17 1.02 -6.60
CA LEU A 149 2.12 0.41 -5.80
C LEU A 149 0.75 1.00 -6.19
N ALA A 150 -0.16 0.17 -6.69
CA ALA A 150 -1.55 0.55 -6.83
C ALA A 150 -2.16 0.76 -5.44
N TYR A 151 -2.58 1.99 -5.18
CA TYR A 151 -3.08 2.45 -3.88
C TYR A 151 -4.57 2.81 -3.98
N LEU A 152 -5.10 3.49 -2.96
CA LEU A 152 -6.54 3.81 -2.89
C LEU A 152 -6.98 4.80 -3.97
N ASN A 153 -8.26 4.71 -4.37
CA ASN A 153 -8.96 5.71 -5.17
C ASN A 153 -8.25 6.09 -6.49
N GLY A 154 -7.67 5.09 -7.18
CA GLY A 154 -6.96 5.31 -8.45
C GLY A 154 -5.62 6.02 -8.30
N SER A 155 -5.04 6.01 -7.11
CA SER A 155 -3.69 6.51 -6.89
C SER A 155 -2.66 5.41 -7.09
N TYR A 156 -1.50 5.77 -7.62
CA TYR A 156 -0.30 4.93 -7.71
C TYR A 156 0.83 5.62 -6.97
N ILE A 157 1.38 4.96 -5.96
CA ILE A 157 2.62 5.41 -5.33
C ILE A 157 3.75 4.91 -6.22
N PHE A 158 4.55 5.83 -6.74
CA PHE A 158 5.60 5.51 -7.70
C PHE A 158 7.01 5.85 -7.21
N LEU A 159 7.13 6.61 -6.13
CA LEU A 159 8.39 6.90 -5.48
C LEU A 159 8.16 6.99 -3.98
N ASP A 160 8.95 6.28 -3.19
CA ASP A 160 8.81 6.26 -1.75
C ASP A 160 10.17 6.11 -1.07
N TYR A 161 10.46 7.02 -0.17
CA TYR A 161 11.55 6.94 0.76
C TYR A 161 11.02 6.68 2.17
N THR A 162 11.45 5.59 2.77
CA THR A 162 10.94 5.12 4.07
C THR A 162 12.07 4.88 5.06
N ASP A 163 11.94 5.46 6.25
CA ASP A 163 12.69 5.12 7.46
C ASP A 163 11.83 4.14 8.29
N PHE A 164 12.06 2.86 8.09
CA PHE A 164 11.31 1.80 8.76
C PHE A 164 11.52 1.76 10.26
N LYS A 165 12.66 2.24 10.74
CA LYS A 165 13.02 2.22 12.16
C LYS A 165 12.19 3.21 12.97
N HIS A 166 11.96 4.41 12.44
CA HIS A 166 11.26 5.49 13.13
C HIS A 166 9.84 5.73 12.59
N GLY A 167 9.43 5.01 11.52
CA GLY A 167 8.11 5.19 10.92
C GLY A 167 7.96 6.50 10.15
N ASN A 168 9.07 7.05 9.65
CA ASN A 168 9.08 8.24 8.81
C ASN A 168 9.00 7.87 7.33
N GLN A 169 8.33 8.68 6.53
CA GLN A 169 8.12 8.39 5.12
C GLN A 169 7.90 9.66 4.30
N VAL A 170 8.45 9.70 3.09
CA VAL A 170 8.11 10.69 2.06
C VAL A 170 7.79 9.94 0.79
N TYR A 171 6.54 10.00 0.33
CA TYR A 171 6.14 9.30 -0.87
C TYR A 171 5.44 10.21 -1.87
N PHE A 172 5.51 9.80 -3.13
CA PHE A 172 4.97 10.50 -4.28
C PHE A 172 3.99 9.61 -5.00
N ALA A 173 2.81 10.16 -5.27
CA ALA A 173 1.74 9.44 -5.91
C ALA A 173 1.15 10.22 -7.09
N TYR A 174 0.58 9.47 -8.02
CA TYR A 174 -0.22 9.99 -9.11
C TYR A 174 -1.64 9.46 -9.01
N ASN A 175 -2.63 10.35 -8.99
CA ASN A 175 -4.03 9.98 -9.03
C ASN A 175 -4.57 10.11 -10.46
N ILE A 176 -4.98 8.98 -11.05
CA ILE A 176 -5.44 8.91 -12.45
C ILE A 176 -6.76 9.64 -12.68
N TYR A 177 -7.65 9.71 -11.68
CA TYR A 177 -8.96 10.36 -11.82
C TYR A 177 -8.87 11.87 -11.73
N ARG A 178 -7.91 12.39 -10.97
CA ARG A 178 -7.68 13.83 -10.79
C ARG A 178 -6.58 14.37 -11.68
N ASN A 179 -5.84 13.48 -12.36
CA ASN A 179 -4.65 13.82 -13.15
C ASN A 179 -3.64 14.65 -12.34
N GLU A 180 -3.36 14.23 -11.11
CA GLU A 180 -2.63 15.02 -10.12
C GLU A 180 -1.46 14.23 -9.56
N LEU A 181 -0.27 14.83 -9.61
CA LEU A 181 0.90 14.40 -8.85
C LEU A 181 0.84 15.07 -7.49
N PHE A 182 1.06 14.31 -6.43
CA PHE A 182 1.10 14.82 -5.07
C PHE A 182 2.14 14.07 -4.25
N ALA A 183 2.60 14.70 -3.19
CA ALA A 183 3.46 14.09 -2.21
C ALA A 183 2.83 14.14 -0.82
N GLU A 184 3.09 13.11 -0.06
CA GLU A 184 2.75 13.07 1.36
C GLU A 184 3.98 12.69 2.18
N LYS A 185 4.02 13.13 3.42
CA LYS A 185 5.03 12.73 4.39
C LYS A 185 4.39 12.18 5.65
N LYS A 186 5.07 11.25 6.31
CA LYS A 186 4.69 10.75 7.63
C LYS A 186 5.85 10.96 8.60
N HIS A 187 5.50 11.27 9.84
CA HIS A 187 6.43 11.29 10.96
C HIS A 187 5.89 10.40 12.07
N GLU A 188 6.68 9.42 12.50
CA GLU A 188 6.24 8.42 13.48
C GLU A 188 4.88 7.79 13.14
N TYR A 189 4.69 7.38 11.88
CA TYR A 189 3.45 6.84 11.30
C TYR A 189 2.31 7.85 11.09
N PHE A 190 2.41 9.10 11.60
CA PHE A 190 1.35 10.10 11.45
C PHE A 190 1.52 10.91 10.16
N PRO A 191 0.45 11.08 9.36
CA PRO A 191 0.51 11.86 8.14
C PRO A 191 0.71 13.34 8.44
N LEU A 192 1.56 13.99 7.65
CA LEU A 192 1.83 15.42 7.68
C LEU A 192 1.62 15.99 6.28
N THR A 193 1.03 17.18 6.21
CA THR A 193 0.90 17.89 4.94
C THR A 193 2.26 18.36 4.44
N THR A 194 2.48 18.25 3.12
CA THR A 194 3.63 18.87 2.44
C THR A 194 3.18 19.41 1.09
N ASN A 195 3.56 20.66 0.78
CA ASN A 195 3.25 21.33 -0.48
C ASN A 195 4.51 21.68 -1.27
N VAL A 196 5.69 21.37 -0.74
CA VAL A 196 6.96 21.73 -1.38
C VAL A 196 7.21 20.97 -2.69
N PHE A 197 6.46 19.91 -2.91
CA PHE A 197 6.52 19.07 -4.12
C PHE A 197 5.30 19.25 -5.04
N ASP A 198 4.46 20.25 -4.80
CA ASP A 198 3.26 20.47 -5.60
C ASP A 198 3.63 20.87 -7.02
N VAL A 199 3.19 20.07 -7.98
CA VAL A 199 3.31 20.38 -9.41
C VAL A 199 2.10 21.23 -9.80
N PRO A 200 2.30 22.48 -10.32
CA PRO A 200 1.18 23.34 -10.68
C PRO A 200 0.25 22.70 -11.71
N LYS A 201 -1.07 22.84 -11.51
CA LYS A 201 -2.09 22.29 -12.43
C LYS A 201 -2.01 22.83 -13.85
N SER A 202 -1.39 24.00 -14.05
CA SER A 202 -1.16 24.61 -15.36
C SER A 202 -0.05 23.94 -16.18
N VAL A 203 0.77 23.07 -15.54
CA VAL A 203 1.82 22.33 -16.23
C VAL A 203 1.19 21.25 -17.09
N LYS A 204 1.58 21.18 -18.36
CA LYS A 204 1.13 20.13 -19.28
C LYS A 204 1.65 18.76 -18.81
N ASP A 205 0.88 17.70 -19.07
CA ASP A 205 1.17 16.36 -18.58
C ASP A 205 2.58 15.88 -18.96
N GLU A 206 3.01 16.14 -20.18
CA GLU A 206 4.34 15.78 -20.70
C GLU A 206 5.52 16.44 -19.96
N HIS A 207 5.26 17.49 -19.14
CA HIS A 207 6.28 18.24 -18.40
C HIS A 207 6.13 18.08 -16.87
N LYS A 208 5.10 17.39 -16.40
CA LYS A 208 4.86 17.25 -14.94
C LYS A 208 6.02 16.56 -14.22
N LEU A 209 6.59 15.52 -14.84
CA LEU A 209 7.71 14.78 -14.25
C LEU A 209 9.03 15.56 -14.30
N ASP A 210 9.21 16.45 -15.29
CA ASP A 210 10.36 17.36 -15.34
C ASP A 210 10.30 18.35 -14.17
N VAL A 211 9.12 18.96 -13.96
CA VAL A 211 8.89 19.86 -12.82
C VAL A 211 9.08 19.12 -11.49
N LEU A 212 8.54 17.92 -11.37
CA LEU A 212 8.76 17.10 -10.17
C LEU A 212 10.24 16.81 -9.93
N SER A 213 11.01 16.56 -10.98
CA SER A 213 12.46 16.33 -10.87
C SER A 213 13.19 17.53 -10.27
N GLU A 214 12.84 18.74 -10.69
CA GLU A 214 13.44 19.95 -10.11
C GLU A 214 13.02 20.18 -8.66
N LEU A 215 11.76 19.86 -8.30
CA LEU A 215 11.28 19.93 -6.92
C LEU A 215 11.97 18.89 -6.01
N LEU A 216 12.17 17.66 -6.51
CA LEU A 216 12.92 16.63 -5.80
C LEU A 216 14.36 17.09 -5.54
N LYS A 217 15.02 17.61 -6.55
CA LYS A 217 16.39 18.12 -6.44
C LYS A 217 16.51 19.26 -5.41
N ALA A 218 15.51 20.14 -5.37
CA ALA A 218 15.52 21.31 -4.49
C ALA A 218 15.19 20.97 -3.03
N HIS A 219 14.28 20.01 -2.80
CA HIS A 219 13.62 19.88 -1.49
C HIS A 219 13.76 18.51 -0.82
N LEU A 220 14.08 17.42 -1.55
CA LEU A 220 14.01 16.07 -1.00
C LEU A 220 14.92 15.88 0.22
N GLN A 221 16.19 16.27 0.10
CA GLN A 221 17.17 16.11 1.20
C GLN A 221 16.79 16.93 2.43
N THR A 222 16.32 18.15 2.24
CA THR A 222 15.90 19.02 3.35
C THR A 222 14.68 18.46 4.05
N THR A 223 13.70 17.95 3.28
CA THR A 223 12.47 17.33 3.83
C THR A 223 12.79 16.11 4.69
N MET A 224 13.71 15.25 4.25
CA MET A 224 14.13 14.09 5.04
C MET A 224 14.87 14.51 6.31
N ALA A 225 15.81 15.44 6.21
CA ALA A 225 16.53 15.95 7.37
C ALA A 225 15.64 16.66 8.40
N GLU A 226 14.51 17.22 7.98
CA GLU A 226 13.47 17.76 8.88
C GLU A 226 12.72 16.67 9.65
N LEU A 227 12.45 15.53 9.00
CA LEU A 227 11.78 14.39 9.63
C LEU A 227 12.69 13.65 10.62
N GLU A 228 13.99 13.60 10.37
CA GLU A 228 14.96 13.00 11.29
C GLU A 228 15.19 13.82 12.57
N LYS A 229 14.90 15.13 12.54
CA LYS A 229 15.15 16.05 13.67
C LYS A 229 13.97 16.18 14.65
N LYS A 230 12.82 15.71 14.28
CA LYS A 230 11.61 15.78 15.11
C LYS A 230 11.50 14.58 16.03
#